data_1756200a59bba3db5d0b5066d8d5b794
#
_entry.id   1756200a59bba3db5d0b5066d8d5b794
#
_cell.length_a   1.000
_cell.length_b   1.000
_cell.length_c   1.000
_cell.angle_alpha   90.00
_cell.angle_beta   90.00
_cell.angle_gamma   90.00
#
_symmetry.space_group_name_H-M   'P 1'
#
loop_
_entity.id
_entity.type
_entity.pdbx_description
1 polymer ?
#
loop_
_entity_poly.entity_id
_entity_poly.type
_entity_poly.pdbx_seq_one_letter_code
_entity_poly.pdbx_strand_id
1 'polypeptide(L)'
;MKKFLSILLALVMVFSLMAPAAFADNETTTPGTEIVDPEPSENPEPPVEPEVPTIEVTASNNPTSGKVVLTWAAVDGAAKYEVYRSGTKDGEYKLYYTTTKLTYTNTSAYAGYWYHYKVKALDADGNEIVTSAIITQCSDCAAPVITAGNNASTGKVTLKWKAVYGAEKYAIYRATARDGEYVRQYTTTSTSYTNTTSKANVTYYYKVMALATRTASANSAFSSVAARTCDLAAPVVKASNNAETGKVVLTWKPIEGAAKYEVYRSGTKNGTYKLYCTLTGTTYTNTSANAGYTYYYKVKAISKVMPEGNSAFSSIVSRTCDCAMPTLKLAGYDDDGNALYSIDYNDNGNIIFKWSKVSGAGSYKVYRSGTMKGTYKLLGETKSTTFTDKTANAGYYYYYKIVAISSRTSYADSAAFEVVAAPALPKVKNLRTDKSFSTLGRTLKWDSVKGAERYIIFRGSTKDIDKMDAYDWTYKNSYTDDAIYYSEVWYAVVAYRELSDGSAIISQPAYLRA
;
A
#
# COMPACT_ATOMS: atom_id res chain seq x y z
N MET A 1 25.97 25.66 -6.11
CA MET A 1 26.38 26.40 -7.36
C MET A 1 25.26 26.26 -8.38
N LYS A 2 24.79 27.46 -8.88
CA LYS A 2 24.04 27.76 -10.12
C LYS A 2 22.73 26.96 -10.37
N LYS A 3 21.56 27.50 -10.06
CA LYS A 3 20.63 28.36 -10.83
C LYS A 3 20.63 28.11 -12.35
N PHE A 4 19.52 27.56 -12.89
CA PHE A 4 19.00 28.01 -14.17
C PHE A 4 17.47 28.15 -14.11
N LEU A 5 17.07 29.39 -14.30
CA LEU A 5 15.74 29.92 -14.49
C LEU A 5 15.44 29.84 -15.99
N SER A 6 14.27 29.38 -16.39
CA SER A 6 13.73 29.62 -17.73
C SER A 6 12.24 29.90 -17.66
N ILE A 7 11.93 31.11 -17.96
CA ILE A 7 10.65 31.74 -18.23
C ILE A 7 10.13 31.17 -19.55
N LEU A 8 8.86 30.75 -19.62
CA LEU A 8 8.15 30.65 -20.89
C LEU A 8 6.81 31.37 -20.82
N LEU A 9 6.70 32.29 -21.73
CA LEU A 9 5.71 33.30 -22.02
C LEU A 9 4.33 32.70 -22.32
N ALA A 10 3.30 33.25 -21.72
CA ALA A 10 1.90 33.03 -22.06
C ALA A 10 1.55 33.81 -23.33
N LEU A 11 0.98 33.11 -24.31
CA LEU A 11 0.36 33.75 -25.49
C LEU A 11 -1.16 33.59 -25.36
N VAL A 12 -1.85 34.67 -25.05
CA VAL A 12 -3.30 34.80 -25.08
C VAL A 12 -3.69 35.15 -26.52
N MET A 13 -4.45 34.27 -27.18
CA MET A 13 -5.19 34.64 -28.41
C MET A 13 -6.68 34.80 -28.06
N VAL A 14 -7.10 36.05 -28.13
CA VAL A 14 -8.50 36.47 -28.13
C VAL A 14 -9.04 36.31 -29.56
N PHE A 15 -10.04 35.45 -29.74
CA PHE A 15 -10.87 35.48 -30.94
C PHE A 15 -12.20 36.16 -30.59
N SER A 16 -12.38 37.34 -31.16
CA SER A 16 -13.63 38.11 -31.15
C SER A 16 -14.63 37.48 -32.13
N LEU A 17 -15.82 37.17 -31.62
CA LEU A 17 -17.01 36.89 -32.42
C LEU A 17 -17.50 38.19 -33.06
N MET A 18 -17.56 38.22 -34.37
CA MET A 18 -18.37 39.15 -35.14
C MET A 18 -19.70 38.48 -35.51
N ALA A 19 -20.79 39.04 -35.06
CA ALA A 19 -22.14 38.75 -35.52
C ALA A 19 -22.41 39.59 -36.79
N PRO A 20 -23.11 39.06 -37.80
CA PRO A 20 -23.54 39.90 -38.93
C PRO A 20 -24.81 40.69 -38.59
N ALA A 21 -24.78 41.97 -38.91
CA ALA A 21 -25.87 42.89 -38.79
C ALA A 21 -26.95 42.60 -39.85
N ALA A 22 -28.20 42.68 -39.41
CA ALA A 22 -29.37 42.69 -40.28
C ALA A 22 -29.53 44.08 -40.91
N PHE A 23 -29.60 44.12 -42.22
CA PHE A 23 -30.03 45.33 -42.96
C PHE A 23 -31.54 45.41 -42.94
N ALA A 24 -32.06 46.53 -42.44
CA ALA A 24 -33.42 46.95 -42.60
C ALA A 24 -33.51 47.85 -43.83
N ASP A 25 -34.25 47.45 -44.85
CA ASP A 25 -34.65 48.32 -45.91
C ASP A 25 -36.04 48.90 -45.62
N ASN A 26 -36.07 50.20 -45.68
CA ASN A 26 -37.20 51.08 -45.48
C ASN A 26 -37.74 51.45 -46.85
N GLU A 27 -38.92 51.03 -47.24
CA GLU A 27 -39.62 51.64 -48.38
C GLU A 27 -40.99 52.18 -48.00
N THR A 28 -41.11 53.34 -48.42
CA THR A 28 -42.17 54.31 -48.25
C THR A 28 -43.48 53.93 -48.93
N THR A 29 -44.56 54.14 -48.23
CA THR A 29 -45.93 54.16 -48.69
C THR A 29 -46.27 55.28 -49.67
N THR A 30 -47.05 54.93 -50.69
CA THR A 30 -47.97 55.87 -51.31
C THR A 30 -49.32 55.17 -51.63
N PRO A 31 -50.45 55.81 -51.43
CA PRO A 31 -51.78 55.21 -51.48
C PRO A 31 -52.38 55.26 -52.89
N GLY A 32 -52.94 54.12 -53.31
CA GLY A 32 -53.66 54.02 -54.60
C GLY A 32 -55.04 53.37 -54.40
N THR A 33 -56.01 54.17 -54.55
CA THR A 33 -57.45 54.02 -54.90
C THR A 33 -58.03 52.58 -54.97
N GLU A 34 -59.10 52.42 -54.15
CA GLU A 34 -60.15 51.42 -54.21
C GLU A 34 -60.75 51.27 -55.62
N ILE A 35 -60.76 49.98 -56.10
CA ILE A 35 -61.70 49.56 -57.14
C ILE A 35 -62.51 48.41 -56.55
N VAL A 36 -63.78 48.61 -56.31
CA VAL A 36 -64.73 47.59 -55.88
C VAL A 36 -65.15 46.80 -57.09
N ASP A 37 -64.83 45.51 -57.13
CA ASP A 37 -65.36 44.52 -58.05
C ASP A 37 -66.42 43.64 -57.38
N PRO A 38 -67.48 43.26 -58.04
CA PRO A 38 -68.65 42.64 -57.41
C PRO A 38 -68.40 41.17 -57.04
N GLU A 39 -68.98 40.72 -55.95
CA GLU A 39 -68.97 39.35 -55.41
C GLU A 39 -69.26 38.33 -56.52
N PRO A 40 -68.42 37.21 -56.61
CA PRO A 40 -68.84 36.05 -57.33
C PRO A 40 -69.75 35.17 -56.44
N SER A 41 -70.88 34.80 -56.98
CA SER A 41 -71.91 33.89 -56.43
C SER A 41 -71.28 32.61 -55.78
N GLU A 42 -71.80 32.22 -54.62
CA GLU A 42 -71.56 31.00 -53.91
C GLU A 42 -71.63 29.77 -54.86
N ASN A 43 -70.50 29.14 -55.09
CA ASN A 43 -70.45 27.85 -55.70
C ASN A 43 -70.79 26.82 -54.58
N PRO A 44 -71.68 25.88 -54.71
CA PRO A 44 -71.99 24.88 -53.68
C PRO A 44 -70.69 24.06 -53.36
N GLU A 45 -70.34 23.96 -52.06
CA GLU A 45 -69.30 23.14 -51.60
C GLU A 45 -69.43 21.74 -52.22
N PRO A 46 -68.34 21.17 -52.74
CA PRO A 46 -68.34 19.78 -53.18
C PRO A 46 -68.69 18.87 -51.99
N PRO A 47 -69.49 17.80 -52.21
CA PRO A 47 -69.85 16.89 -51.17
C PRO A 47 -68.60 16.38 -50.46
N VAL A 48 -68.55 16.58 -49.11
CA VAL A 48 -67.47 16.02 -48.27
C VAL A 48 -67.50 14.50 -48.49
N GLU A 49 -66.49 14.00 -49.19
CA GLU A 49 -66.26 12.54 -49.29
C GLU A 49 -66.17 12.01 -47.85
N PRO A 50 -66.87 10.89 -47.50
CA PRO A 50 -66.80 10.35 -46.17
C PRO A 50 -65.34 10.03 -45.85
N GLU A 51 -64.78 10.64 -44.79
CA GLU A 51 -63.44 10.36 -44.33
C GLU A 51 -63.30 8.87 -44.11
N VAL A 52 -62.44 8.20 -44.91
CA VAL A 52 -62.12 6.81 -44.71
C VAL A 52 -61.41 6.66 -43.37
N PRO A 53 -61.97 5.87 -42.44
CA PRO A 53 -61.37 5.74 -41.13
C PRO A 53 -59.90 5.29 -41.28
N THR A 54 -58.99 5.97 -40.64
CA THR A 54 -57.55 5.67 -40.63
C THR A 54 -57.09 5.31 -39.21
N ILE A 55 -56.17 4.37 -39.10
CA ILE A 55 -55.54 4.05 -37.82
C ILE A 55 -54.03 4.38 -37.93
N GLU A 56 -53.64 5.42 -37.19
CA GLU A 56 -52.23 5.77 -37.08
C GLU A 56 -51.55 4.96 -35.98
N VAL A 57 -50.58 4.13 -36.37
CA VAL A 57 -49.80 3.31 -35.45
C VAL A 57 -48.39 3.84 -35.39
N THR A 58 -47.89 4.11 -34.22
CA THR A 58 -46.49 4.45 -33.96
C THR A 58 -45.74 3.28 -33.37
N ALA A 59 -44.48 3.12 -33.76
CA ALA A 59 -43.58 2.10 -33.21
C ALA A 59 -42.40 2.75 -32.54
N SER A 60 -42.05 2.22 -31.40
CA SER A 60 -40.86 2.61 -30.64
C SER A 60 -40.23 1.39 -29.99
N ASN A 61 -39.09 1.53 -29.36
CA ASN A 61 -38.51 0.48 -28.51
C ASN A 61 -38.61 0.85 -27.05
N ASN A 62 -39.02 -0.13 -26.23
CA ASN A 62 -38.99 0.03 -24.79
C ASN A 62 -37.53 0.29 -24.32
N PRO A 63 -37.21 1.41 -23.69
CA PRO A 63 -35.83 1.78 -23.38
C PRO A 63 -35.11 0.81 -22.43
N THR A 64 -35.86 0.07 -21.61
CA THR A 64 -35.27 -0.91 -20.68
C THR A 64 -35.06 -2.29 -21.32
N SER A 65 -36.06 -2.79 -22.06
CA SER A 65 -36.03 -4.16 -22.60
C SER A 65 -35.60 -4.24 -24.06
N GLY A 66 -35.55 -3.12 -24.77
CA GLY A 66 -35.28 -3.06 -26.22
C GLY A 66 -36.40 -3.61 -27.09
N LYS A 67 -37.51 -4.06 -26.51
CA LYS A 67 -38.62 -4.66 -27.22
C LYS A 67 -39.44 -3.65 -27.99
N VAL A 68 -39.91 -4.04 -29.18
CA VAL A 68 -40.80 -3.18 -29.97
C VAL A 68 -42.13 -2.99 -29.27
N VAL A 69 -42.53 -1.72 -29.18
CA VAL A 69 -43.83 -1.29 -28.64
C VAL A 69 -44.57 -0.58 -29.75
N LEU A 70 -45.81 -1.01 -30.03
CA LEU A 70 -46.76 -0.33 -30.91
C LEU A 70 -47.75 0.43 -30.03
N THR A 71 -48.14 1.62 -30.45
CA THR A 71 -49.22 2.42 -29.84
C THR A 71 -50.08 3.04 -30.92
N TRP A 72 -51.37 3.16 -30.68
CA TRP A 72 -52.34 3.76 -31.60
C TRP A 72 -53.46 4.46 -30.86
N ALA A 73 -54.18 5.30 -31.57
CA ALA A 73 -55.37 5.93 -31.04
C ALA A 73 -56.61 4.99 -31.16
N ALA A 74 -57.62 5.23 -30.33
CA ALA A 74 -58.88 4.49 -30.43
C ALA A 74 -59.53 4.77 -31.77
N VAL A 75 -60.04 3.71 -32.42
CA VAL A 75 -60.85 3.78 -33.62
C VAL A 75 -62.31 3.69 -33.22
N ASP A 76 -63.12 4.61 -33.72
CA ASP A 76 -64.55 4.64 -33.41
C ASP A 76 -65.25 3.36 -33.83
N GLY A 77 -66.11 2.80 -32.99
CA GLY A 77 -66.79 1.53 -33.21
C GLY A 77 -65.90 0.28 -33.00
N ALA A 78 -64.61 0.42 -32.70
CA ALA A 78 -63.72 -0.74 -32.47
C ALA A 78 -63.93 -1.36 -31.10
N ALA A 79 -64.22 -2.68 -31.08
CA ALA A 79 -64.36 -3.48 -29.87
C ALA A 79 -63.02 -4.17 -29.50
N LYS A 80 -62.14 -4.44 -30.48
CA LYS A 80 -60.84 -5.07 -30.31
C LYS A 80 -59.88 -4.76 -31.47
N TYR A 81 -58.60 -4.99 -31.22
CA TYR A 81 -57.53 -4.84 -32.21
C TYR A 81 -56.76 -6.12 -32.39
N GLU A 82 -56.40 -6.44 -33.63
CA GLU A 82 -55.57 -7.55 -34.00
C GLU A 82 -54.24 -7.04 -34.55
N VAL A 83 -53.14 -7.52 -33.97
CA VAL A 83 -51.78 -7.20 -34.39
C VAL A 83 -51.23 -8.32 -35.26
N TYR A 84 -50.95 -8.01 -36.50
CA TYR A 84 -50.33 -8.91 -37.47
C TYR A 84 -48.86 -8.61 -37.60
N ARG A 85 -48.02 -9.66 -37.75
CA ARG A 85 -46.56 -9.52 -37.85
C ARG A 85 -46.01 -10.35 -39.01
N SER A 86 -44.99 -9.75 -39.70
CA SER A 86 -44.16 -10.43 -40.67
C SER A 86 -42.66 -10.21 -40.37
N GLY A 87 -41.78 -11.10 -40.79
CA GLY A 87 -40.33 -10.98 -40.75
C GLY A 87 -39.75 -10.20 -41.93
N THR A 88 -40.55 -9.97 -43.01
CA THR A 88 -40.19 -9.17 -44.17
C THR A 88 -41.32 -8.22 -44.53
N LYS A 89 -40.98 -7.06 -45.14
CA LYS A 89 -41.96 -6.00 -45.44
C LYS A 89 -43.10 -6.51 -46.37
N ASP A 90 -42.70 -7.26 -47.38
CA ASP A 90 -43.62 -7.77 -48.42
C ASP A 90 -44.01 -9.23 -48.21
N GLY A 91 -43.78 -9.78 -46.98
CA GLY A 91 -44.10 -11.16 -46.63
C GLY A 91 -45.52 -11.37 -46.15
N GLU A 92 -45.80 -12.61 -45.81
CA GLU A 92 -47.09 -12.98 -45.21
C GLU A 92 -47.20 -12.44 -43.78
N TYR A 93 -48.28 -11.66 -43.49
CA TYR A 93 -48.60 -11.13 -42.17
C TYR A 93 -49.50 -12.10 -41.43
N LYS A 94 -49.00 -12.69 -40.37
CA LYS A 94 -49.77 -13.66 -39.54
C LYS A 94 -50.28 -12.96 -38.30
N LEU A 95 -51.51 -13.30 -37.89
CA LEU A 95 -52.08 -12.84 -36.63
C LEU A 95 -51.16 -13.28 -35.48
N TYR A 96 -50.72 -12.30 -34.71
CA TYR A 96 -49.78 -12.54 -33.63
C TYR A 96 -50.38 -12.28 -32.25
N TYR A 97 -51.28 -11.26 -32.15
CA TYR A 97 -51.87 -10.87 -30.87
C TYR A 97 -53.21 -10.17 -31.07
N THR A 98 -54.18 -10.40 -30.14
CA THR A 98 -55.47 -9.72 -30.09
C THR A 98 -55.55 -8.98 -28.74
N THR A 99 -56.04 -7.72 -28.74
CA THR A 99 -56.09 -6.88 -27.55
C THR A 99 -57.24 -5.86 -27.64
N THR A 100 -57.75 -5.49 -26.49
CA THR A 100 -58.65 -4.30 -26.34
C THR A 100 -57.89 -3.06 -25.94
N LYS A 101 -56.55 -3.18 -25.67
CA LYS A 101 -55.67 -2.03 -25.31
C LYS A 101 -55.18 -1.35 -26.59
N LEU A 102 -54.85 -0.08 -26.45
CA LEU A 102 -54.29 0.76 -27.51
C LEU A 102 -52.75 0.66 -27.64
N THR A 103 -52.19 -0.44 -27.12
CA THR A 103 -50.77 -0.71 -27.15
C THR A 103 -50.48 -2.22 -27.19
N TYR A 104 -49.36 -2.56 -27.83
CA TYR A 104 -48.86 -3.95 -27.89
C TYR A 104 -47.34 -3.94 -27.76
N THR A 105 -46.79 -4.85 -26.96
CA THR A 105 -45.32 -5.05 -26.84
C THR A 105 -44.95 -6.42 -27.39
N ASN A 106 -44.09 -6.46 -28.40
CA ASN A 106 -43.53 -7.69 -28.92
C ASN A 106 -42.46 -8.28 -27.98
N THR A 107 -42.89 -9.03 -26.97
CA THR A 107 -42.03 -9.65 -25.97
C THR A 107 -41.06 -10.70 -26.57
N SER A 108 -41.38 -11.26 -27.74
CA SER A 108 -40.57 -12.25 -28.46
C SER A 108 -39.55 -11.63 -29.43
N ALA A 109 -39.51 -10.28 -29.58
CA ALA A 109 -38.56 -9.63 -30.49
C ALA A 109 -37.12 -9.90 -30.06
N TYR A 110 -36.26 -10.16 -31.01
CA TYR A 110 -34.81 -10.34 -30.81
C TYR A 110 -34.05 -9.07 -31.26
N ALA A 111 -33.11 -8.63 -30.47
CA ALA A 111 -32.28 -7.45 -30.77
C ALA A 111 -31.61 -7.53 -32.14
N GLY A 112 -31.67 -6.46 -32.91
CA GLY A 112 -31.10 -6.37 -34.25
C GLY A 112 -31.92 -6.99 -35.35
N TYR A 113 -33.14 -7.46 -35.06
CA TYR A 113 -34.05 -7.94 -36.08
C TYR A 113 -35.15 -6.92 -36.39
N TRP A 114 -35.44 -6.74 -37.66
CA TRP A 114 -36.53 -5.94 -38.16
C TRP A 114 -37.83 -6.72 -38.11
N TYR A 115 -38.89 -6.08 -37.69
CA TYR A 115 -40.25 -6.60 -37.66
C TYR A 115 -41.18 -5.66 -38.37
N HIS A 116 -42.13 -6.21 -39.10
CA HIS A 116 -43.12 -5.46 -39.85
C HIS A 116 -44.49 -5.81 -39.27
N TYR A 117 -45.30 -4.80 -39.02
CA TYR A 117 -46.59 -4.96 -38.36
C TYR A 117 -47.70 -4.29 -39.16
N LYS A 118 -48.92 -4.80 -38.97
CA LYS A 118 -50.20 -4.15 -39.28
C LYS A 118 -51.08 -4.29 -38.07
N VAL A 119 -51.91 -3.25 -37.78
CA VAL A 119 -52.90 -3.28 -36.73
C VAL A 119 -54.28 -3.13 -37.41
N LYS A 120 -55.16 -4.08 -37.13
CA LYS A 120 -56.53 -4.11 -37.64
C LYS A 120 -57.47 -3.82 -36.50
N ALA A 121 -58.38 -2.86 -36.68
CA ALA A 121 -59.50 -2.56 -35.77
C ALA A 121 -60.74 -3.37 -36.21
N LEU A 122 -61.38 -4.02 -35.25
CA LEU A 122 -62.55 -4.86 -35.47
C LEU A 122 -63.73 -4.40 -34.60
N ASP A 123 -64.94 -4.43 -35.15
CA ASP A 123 -66.17 -4.16 -34.41
C ASP A 123 -66.55 -5.31 -33.43
N ALA A 124 -67.70 -5.22 -32.78
CA ALA A 124 -68.17 -6.21 -31.82
C ALA A 124 -68.49 -7.59 -32.49
N ASP A 125 -68.88 -7.56 -33.74
CA ASP A 125 -69.21 -8.76 -34.54
C ASP A 125 -67.98 -9.39 -35.18
N GLY A 126 -66.83 -8.72 -35.10
CA GLY A 126 -65.52 -9.19 -35.61
C GLY A 126 -65.26 -8.75 -37.05
N ASN A 127 -66.03 -7.81 -37.60
CA ASN A 127 -65.80 -7.26 -38.93
C ASN A 127 -64.70 -6.22 -38.88
N GLU A 128 -63.90 -6.13 -39.94
CA GLU A 128 -62.83 -5.13 -40.07
C GLU A 128 -63.41 -3.73 -40.28
N ILE A 129 -63.02 -2.80 -39.43
CA ILE A 129 -63.28 -1.38 -39.61
C ILE A 129 -62.18 -0.74 -40.43
N VAL A 130 -60.90 -0.95 -40.05
CA VAL A 130 -59.75 -0.39 -40.74
C VAL A 130 -58.49 -1.16 -40.41
N THR A 131 -57.56 -1.20 -41.37
CA THR A 131 -56.20 -1.72 -41.18
C THR A 131 -55.16 -0.66 -41.38
N SER A 132 -54.16 -0.57 -40.49
CA SER A 132 -53.07 0.40 -40.58
C SER A 132 -52.18 0.20 -41.79
N ALA A 133 -51.41 1.20 -42.17
CA ALA A 133 -50.24 1.05 -43.01
C ALA A 133 -49.23 0.06 -42.35
N ILE A 134 -48.27 -0.41 -43.11
CA ILE A 134 -47.18 -1.27 -42.60
C ILE A 134 -46.24 -0.43 -41.76
N ILE A 135 -46.06 -0.82 -40.49
CA ILE A 135 -45.09 -0.22 -39.56
C ILE A 135 -43.88 -1.13 -39.48
N THR A 136 -42.70 -0.55 -39.64
CA THR A 136 -41.43 -1.27 -39.59
C THR A 136 -40.58 -0.76 -38.44
N GLN A 137 -40.12 -1.67 -37.55
CA GLN A 137 -39.28 -1.33 -36.40
C GLN A 137 -38.21 -2.39 -36.16
N CYS A 138 -36.98 -1.98 -35.94
CA CYS A 138 -35.89 -2.82 -35.43
C CYS A 138 -35.98 -2.92 -33.91
N SER A 139 -35.89 -4.13 -33.37
CA SER A 139 -35.80 -4.31 -31.91
C SER A 139 -34.40 -4.01 -31.43
N ASP A 140 -34.28 -3.21 -30.37
CA ASP A 140 -32.98 -2.83 -29.77
C ASP A 140 -32.45 -3.90 -28.81
N CYS A 141 -31.18 -3.76 -28.48
CA CYS A 141 -30.61 -4.38 -27.28
C CYS A 141 -31.31 -3.85 -26.04
N ALA A 142 -31.45 -4.65 -25.00
CA ALA A 142 -31.87 -4.15 -23.68
C ALA A 142 -30.81 -3.20 -23.10
N ALA A 143 -31.25 -2.18 -22.37
CA ALA A 143 -30.33 -1.31 -21.66
C ALA A 143 -29.58 -2.11 -20.57
N PRO A 144 -28.26 -1.97 -20.47
CA PRO A 144 -27.49 -2.64 -19.41
C PRO A 144 -27.94 -2.18 -18.01
N VAL A 145 -28.06 -3.12 -17.09
CA VAL A 145 -28.24 -2.79 -15.65
C VAL A 145 -26.87 -2.81 -15.00
N ILE A 146 -26.35 -1.63 -14.67
CA ILE A 146 -24.99 -1.45 -14.17
C ILE A 146 -24.95 -1.28 -12.66
N THR A 147 -23.90 -1.83 -12.05
CA THR A 147 -23.52 -1.57 -10.66
C THR A 147 -22.14 -0.93 -10.61
N ALA A 148 -21.94 0.04 -9.72
CA ALA A 148 -20.66 0.70 -9.50
C ALA A 148 -20.11 0.38 -8.11
N GLY A 149 -18.83 0.06 -8.04
CA GLY A 149 -18.09 -0.19 -6.82
C GLY A 149 -16.67 0.34 -6.94
N ASN A 150 -15.83 0.09 -5.93
CA ASN A 150 -14.42 0.41 -6.00
C ASN A 150 -13.57 -0.87 -5.94
N ASN A 151 -12.46 -0.89 -6.66
CA ASN A 151 -11.45 -1.92 -6.51
C ASN A 151 -10.77 -1.77 -5.14
N ALA A 152 -10.80 -2.81 -4.32
CA ALA A 152 -10.31 -2.76 -2.94
C ALA A 152 -8.82 -2.38 -2.84
N SER A 153 -7.99 -2.80 -3.79
CA SER A 153 -6.54 -2.52 -3.74
C SER A 153 -6.19 -1.13 -4.26
N THR A 154 -6.82 -0.69 -5.35
CA THR A 154 -6.46 0.54 -6.05
C THR A 154 -7.38 1.73 -5.74
N GLY A 155 -8.53 1.49 -5.11
CA GLY A 155 -9.58 2.48 -4.89
C GLY A 155 -10.34 2.88 -6.17
N LYS A 156 -9.91 2.44 -7.35
CA LYS A 156 -10.46 2.85 -8.65
C LYS A 156 -11.89 2.38 -8.83
N VAL A 157 -12.72 3.23 -9.45
CA VAL A 157 -14.12 2.90 -9.74
C VAL A 157 -14.20 1.76 -10.73
N THR A 158 -15.01 0.76 -10.42
CA THR A 158 -15.28 -0.41 -11.26
C THR A 158 -16.78 -0.54 -11.50
N LEU A 159 -17.17 -0.69 -12.76
CA LEU A 159 -18.53 -0.99 -13.17
C LEU A 159 -18.65 -2.47 -13.49
N LYS A 160 -19.83 -3.04 -13.23
CA LYS A 160 -20.19 -4.41 -13.61
C LYS A 160 -21.65 -4.45 -14.12
N TRP A 161 -21.93 -5.31 -15.08
CA TRP A 161 -23.26 -5.59 -15.60
C TRP A 161 -23.38 -7.03 -16.08
N LYS A 162 -24.59 -7.48 -16.38
CA LYS A 162 -24.83 -8.76 -17.01
C LYS A 162 -24.74 -8.62 -18.53
N ALA A 163 -24.34 -9.70 -19.21
CA ALA A 163 -24.35 -9.73 -20.67
C ALA A 163 -25.77 -9.44 -21.20
N VAL A 164 -25.84 -8.59 -22.21
CA VAL A 164 -27.07 -8.23 -22.91
C VAL A 164 -27.14 -9.04 -24.19
N TYR A 165 -28.27 -9.71 -24.39
CA TYR A 165 -28.50 -10.52 -25.60
C TYR A 165 -28.46 -9.63 -26.87
N GLY A 166 -27.73 -10.05 -27.90
CA GLY A 166 -27.55 -9.31 -29.14
C GLY A 166 -26.52 -8.19 -29.10
N ALA A 167 -25.88 -7.96 -27.94
CA ALA A 167 -24.77 -7.00 -27.82
C ALA A 167 -23.44 -7.65 -28.24
N GLU A 168 -22.65 -6.97 -29.06
CA GLU A 168 -21.27 -7.33 -29.38
C GLU A 168 -20.30 -6.67 -28.39
N LYS A 169 -20.54 -5.40 -28.08
CA LYS A 169 -19.68 -4.53 -27.27
C LYS A 169 -20.52 -3.64 -26.36
N TYR A 170 -19.85 -2.95 -25.47
CA TYR A 170 -20.46 -1.95 -24.57
C TYR A 170 -19.67 -0.66 -24.66
N ALA A 171 -20.35 0.46 -24.86
CA ALA A 171 -19.77 1.81 -24.80
C ALA A 171 -19.99 2.41 -23.42
N ILE A 172 -18.92 2.81 -22.77
CA ILE A 172 -18.92 3.40 -21.42
C ILE A 172 -18.79 4.91 -21.55
N TYR A 173 -19.71 5.65 -20.94
CA TYR A 173 -19.74 7.09 -20.88
C TYR A 173 -19.57 7.56 -19.44
N ARG A 174 -18.89 8.67 -19.26
CA ARG A 174 -18.58 9.24 -17.94
C ARG A 174 -18.79 10.74 -17.92
N ALA A 175 -19.30 11.23 -16.78
CA ALA A 175 -19.35 12.65 -16.42
C ALA A 175 -18.78 12.86 -15.01
N THR A 176 -18.45 14.10 -14.66
CA THR A 176 -18.07 14.53 -13.30
C THR A 176 -19.22 15.21 -12.55
N ALA A 177 -20.34 15.46 -13.22
CA ALA A 177 -21.61 15.91 -12.63
C ALA A 177 -22.74 15.01 -13.11
N ARG A 178 -23.79 14.84 -12.29
CA ARG A 178 -24.92 13.95 -12.60
C ARG A 178 -25.63 14.33 -13.88
N ASP A 179 -25.85 15.63 -14.05
CA ASP A 179 -26.57 16.22 -15.19
C ASP A 179 -25.61 16.87 -16.19
N GLY A 180 -24.31 16.54 -16.09
CA GLY A 180 -23.27 17.02 -16.99
C GLY A 180 -23.21 16.27 -18.30
N GLU A 181 -22.31 16.70 -19.19
CA GLU A 181 -22.03 16.02 -20.43
C GLU A 181 -21.35 14.67 -20.21
N TYR A 182 -21.93 13.59 -20.74
CA TYR A 182 -21.38 12.23 -20.69
C TYR A 182 -20.53 11.97 -21.90
N VAL A 183 -19.22 11.99 -21.70
CA VAL A 183 -18.23 11.71 -22.76
C VAL A 183 -17.89 10.23 -22.80
N ARG A 184 -17.88 9.66 -24.01
CA ARG A 184 -17.47 8.24 -24.21
C ARG A 184 -16.02 8.05 -23.80
N GLN A 185 -15.76 7.15 -22.85
CA GLN A 185 -14.45 6.85 -22.31
C GLN A 185 -13.83 5.60 -22.94
N TYR A 186 -14.63 4.58 -23.15
CA TYR A 186 -14.13 3.27 -23.54
C TYR A 186 -15.19 2.42 -24.25
N THR A 187 -14.73 1.44 -25.01
CA THR A 187 -15.58 0.39 -25.58
C THR A 187 -14.96 -0.96 -25.25
N THR A 188 -15.77 -1.91 -24.81
CA THR A 188 -15.31 -3.24 -24.37
C THR A 188 -16.29 -4.33 -24.78
N THR A 189 -15.79 -5.55 -24.97
CA THR A 189 -16.58 -6.78 -25.06
C THR A 189 -16.86 -7.40 -23.68
N SER A 190 -16.12 -6.95 -22.64
CA SER A 190 -16.29 -7.40 -21.26
C SER A 190 -17.56 -6.83 -20.64
N THR A 191 -18.12 -7.53 -19.66
CA THR A 191 -19.22 -7.09 -18.80
C THR A 191 -18.77 -6.34 -17.55
N SER A 192 -17.53 -5.83 -17.57
CA SER A 192 -16.96 -4.99 -16.53
C SER A 192 -16.01 -3.94 -17.11
N TYR A 193 -15.85 -2.84 -16.38
CA TYR A 193 -14.93 -1.77 -16.73
C TYR A 193 -14.35 -1.16 -15.45
N THR A 194 -13.03 -0.92 -15.43
CA THR A 194 -12.36 -0.19 -14.35
C THR A 194 -11.85 1.14 -14.89
N ASN A 195 -12.27 2.24 -14.26
CA ASN A 195 -11.78 3.57 -14.59
C ASN A 195 -10.37 3.78 -14.00
N THR A 196 -9.33 3.41 -14.73
CA THR A 196 -7.92 3.53 -14.30
C THR A 196 -7.47 4.96 -14.10
N THR A 197 -8.15 5.95 -14.71
CA THR A 197 -7.85 7.38 -14.60
C THR A 197 -8.63 8.09 -13.48
N SER A 198 -9.52 7.38 -12.76
CA SER A 198 -10.27 7.99 -11.65
C SER A 198 -9.31 8.49 -10.56
N LYS A 199 -9.58 9.70 -10.06
CA LYS A 199 -8.82 10.32 -8.97
C LYS A 199 -9.53 10.08 -7.65
N ALA A 200 -8.78 9.79 -6.60
CA ALA A 200 -9.29 9.59 -5.26
C ALA A 200 -10.14 10.81 -4.82
N ASN A 201 -11.21 10.55 -4.07
CA ASN A 201 -12.14 11.54 -3.55
C ASN A 201 -12.94 12.32 -4.62
N VAL A 202 -12.95 11.86 -5.88
CA VAL A 202 -13.78 12.42 -6.95
C VAL A 202 -14.92 11.48 -7.25
N THR A 203 -16.15 12.03 -7.28
CA THR A 203 -17.34 11.27 -7.69
C THR A 203 -17.46 11.32 -9.21
N TYR A 204 -17.69 10.16 -9.80
CA TYR A 204 -17.92 9.99 -11.22
C TYR A 204 -19.29 9.39 -11.45
N TYR A 205 -19.91 9.80 -12.56
CA TYR A 205 -21.22 9.36 -13.03
C TYR A 205 -21.05 8.61 -14.33
N TYR A 206 -21.71 7.46 -14.47
CA TYR A 206 -21.54 6.58 -15.62
C TYR A 206 -22.87 6.17 -16.23
N LYS A 207 -22.86 6.04 -17.54
CA LYS A 207 -23.86 5.37 -18.34
C LYS A 207 -23.19 4.36 -19.25
N VAL A 208 -23.86 3.25 -19.53
CA VAL A 208 -23.37 2.21 -20.45
C VAL A 208 -24.46 1.96 -21.49
N MET A 209 -24.03 1.80 -22.72
CA MET A 209 -24.86 1.44 -23.86
C MET A 209 -24.40 0.11 -24.43
N ALA A 210 -25.30 -0.83 -24.68
CA ALA A 210 -25.00 -2.04 -25.40
C ALA A 210 -25.02 -1.75 -26.91
N LEU A 211 -23.94 -2.12 -27.60
CA LEU A 211 -23.79 -1.97 -29.04
C LEU A 211 -24.18 -3.30 -29.72
N ALA A 212 -25.14 -3.24 -30.60
CA ALA A 212 -25.71 -4.41 -31.25
C ALA A 212 -24.75 -5.03 -32.30
N THR A 213 -24.76 -6.34 -32.37
CA THR A 213 -23.94 -7.12 -33.32
C THR A 213 -24.38 -6.88 -34.78
N ARG A 214 -25.69 -6.75 -35.02
CA ARG A 214 -26.27 -6.81 -36.40
C ARG A 214 -26.36 -5.43 -37.05
N THR A 215 -26.76 -4.41 -36.33
CA THR A 215 -26.92 -3.07 -36.85
C THR A 215 -26.81 -2.01 -35.72
N ALA A 216 -26.20 -0.87 -36.00
CA ALA A 216 -26.07 0.22 -35.03
C ALA A 216 -27.42 0.83 -34.63
N SER A 217 -28.44 0.71 -35.50
CA SER A 217 -29.81 1.18 -35.17
C SER A 217 -30.47 0.35 -34.06
N ALA A 218 -29.91 -0.79 -33.71
CA ALA A 218 -30.39 -1.67 -32.63
C ALA A 218 -29.55 -1.54 -31.34
N ASN A 219 -28.71 -0.53 -31.21
CA ASN A 219 -28.02 -0.24 -29.96
C ASN A 219 -29.05 0.05 -28.86
N SER A 220 -28.69 -0.31 -27.62
CA SER A 220 -29.62 -0.06 -26.50
C SER A 220 -29.76 1.44 -26.18
N ALA A 221 -30.82 1.79 -25.46
CA ALA A 221 -30.80 3.01 -24.67
C ALA A 221 -29.67 2.97 -23.64
N PHE A 222 -29.32 4.12 -23.07
CA PHE A 222 -28.38 4.18 -21.96
C PHE A 222 -28.94 3.46 -20.72
N SER A 223 -28.06 2.84 -19.96
CA SER A 223 -28.35 2.42 -18.59
C SER A 223 -28.82 3.60 -17.73
N SER A 224 -29.44 3.32 -16.60
CA SER A 224 -29.57 4.30 -15.53
C SER A 224 -28.19 4.78 -15.09
N VAL A 225 -28.13 6.01 -14.56
CA VAL A 225 -26.89 6.62 -14.07
C VAL A 225 -26.41 5.89 -12.83
N ALA A 226 -25.19 5.37 -12.86
CA ALA A 226 -24.49 4.88 -11.68
C ALA A 226 -23.44 5.89 -11.23
N ALA A 227 -23.52 6.30 -9.96
CA ALA A 227 -22.57 7.22 -9.34
C ALA A 227 -21.63 6.48 -8.38
N ARG A 228 -20.34 6.83 -8.38
CA ARG A 228 -19.38 6.30 -7.41
C ARG A 228 -18.23 7.26 -7.18
N THR A 229 -17.93 7.51 -5.89
CA THR A 229 -16.71 8.20 -5.48
C THR A 229 -15.54 7.24 -5.53
N CYS A 230 -14.42 7.66 -6.13
CA CYS A 230 -13.18 6.90 -6.13
C CYS A 230 -12.56 6.92 -4.73
N ASP A 231 -12.30 5.74 -4.15
CA ASP A 231 -11.67 5.62 -2.83
C ASP A 231 -10.15 5.87 -2.92
N LEU A 232 -9.53 6.08 -1.76
CA LEU A 232 -8.08 5.95 -1.63
C LEU A 232 -7.65 4.50 -1.94
N ALA A 233 -6.44 4.32 -2.46
CA ALA A 233 -5.84 3.01 -2.58
C ALA A 233 -5.60 2.39 -1.20
N ALA A 234 -5.75 1.07 -1.08
CA ALA A 234 -5.41 0.37 0.15
C ALA A 234 -3.89 0.39 0.37
N PRO A 235 -3.40 0.66 1.60
CA PRO A 235 -1.97 0.60 1.90
C PRO A 235 -1.38 -0.78 1.63
N VAL A 236 -0.19 -0.83 1.02
CA VAL A 236 0.60 -2.06 0.89
C VAL A 236 1.58 -2.10 2.05
N VAL A 237 1.25 -2.87 3.08
CA VAL A 237 1.97 -2.90 4.35
C VAL A 237 3.04 -3.99 4.34
N LYS A 238 4.24 -3.65 4.83
CA LYS A 238 5.31 -4.59 5.17
C LYS A 238 5.48 -4.65 6.68
N ALA A 239 5.78 -5.84 7.21
CA ALA A 239 6.07 -6.04 8.62
C ALA A 239 7.48 -6.61 8.79
N SER A 240 8.25 -6.02 9.70
CA SER A 240 9.60 -6.44 10.08
C SER A 240 9.76 -6.31 11.59
N ASN A 241 10.91 -6.70 12.12
CA ASN A 241 11.29 -6.36 13.48
C ASN A 241 12.44 -5.35 13.47
N ASN A 242 12.43 -4.44 14.43
CA ASN A 242 13.59 -3.59 14.72
C ASN A 242 14.70 -4.46 15.31
N ALA A 243 15.90 -4.39 14.75
CA ALA A 243 17.01 -5.27 15.12
C ALA A 243 17.43 -5.11 16.59
N GLU A 244 17.42 -3.89 17.12
CA GLU A 244 17.86 -3.59 18.48
C GLU A 244 16.80 -3.95 19.52
N THR A 245 15.57 -3.52 19.28
CA THR A 245 14.47 -3.64 20.26
C THR A 245 13.63 -4.91 20.11
N GLY A 246 13.77 -5.63 19.00
CA GLY A 246 12.94 -6.78 18.63
C GLY A 246 11.50 -6.42 18.28
N LYS A 247 11.09 -5.16 18.43
CA LYS A 247 9.71 -4.71 18.28
C LYS A 247 9.25 -4.79 16.83
N VAL A 248 7.96 -5.15 16.65
CA VAL A 248 7.34 -5.20 15.33
C VAL A 248 7.21 -3.80 14.75
N VAL A 249 7.68 -3.63 13.53
CA VAL A 249 7.60 -2.39 12.74
C VAL A 249 6.79 -2.64 11.49
N LEU A 250 5.80 -1.81 11.24
CA LEU A 250 5.04 -1.77 9.99
C LEU A 250 5.49 -0.56 9.17
N THR A 251 5.59 -0.76 7.87
CA THR A 251 5.91 0.31 6.91
C THR A 251 5.04 0.21 5.67
N TRP A 252 4.68 1.34 5.09
CA TRP A 252 3.97 1.44 3.82
C TRP A 252 4.36 2.72 3.07
N LYS A 253 3.96 2.81 1.80
CA LYS A 253 4.18 4.03 1.02
C LYS A 253 3.07 5.05 1.30
N PRO A 254 3.34 6.36 1.21
CA PRO A 254 2.30 7.39 1.28
C PRO A 254 1.20 7.15 0.25
N ILE A 255 -0.05 7.33 0.66
CA ILE A 255 -1.23 7.27 -0.22
C ILE A 255 -1.68 8.70 -0.50
N GLU A 256 -1.70 9.06 -1.78
CA GLU A 256 -2.14 10.39 -2.21
C GLU A 256 -3.58 10.66 -1.76
N GLY A 257 -3.82 11.81 -1.15
CA GLY A 257 -5.14 12.18 -0.61
C GLY A 257 -5.44 11.65 0.81
N ALA A 258 -4.56 10.85 1.42
CA ALA A 258 -4.69 10.43 2.80
C ALA A 258 -4.34 11.57 3.77
N ALA A 259 -5.17 11.78 4.80
CA ALA A 259 -4.87 12.66 5.92
C ALA A 259 -4.08 11.95 7.01
N LYS A 260 -4.40 10.68 7.23
CA LYS A 260 -3.88 9.85 8.32
C LYS A 260 -4.11 8.37 8.00
N TYR A 261 -3.54 7.51 8.83
CA TYR A 261 -3.70 6.06 8.75
C TYR A 261 -4.20 5.51 10.07
N GLU A 262 -5.07 4.55 10.02
CA GLU A 262 -5.55 3.79 11.16
C GLU A 262 -4.92 2.39 11.12
N VAL A 263 -4.23 2.02 12.19
CA VAL A 263 -3.63 0.70 12.38
C VAL A 263 -4.53 -0.13 13.27
N TYR A 264 -4.96 -1.26 12.78
CA TYR A 264 -5.78 -2.25 13.51
C TYR A 264 -4.94 -3.48 13.83
N ARG A 265 -5.10 -4.01 15.03
CA ARG A 265 -4.36 -5.16 15.54
C ARG A 265 -5.27 -6.26 16.06
N SER A 266 -4.87 -7.50 15.85
CA SER A 266 -5.44 -8.71 16.48
C SER A 266 -4.33 -9.63 17.00
N GLY A 267 -4.64 -10.46 17.99
CA GLY A 267 -3.77 -11.53 18.47
C GLY A 267 -3.84 -12.80 17.62
N THR A 268 -4.85 -12.93 16.73
CA THR A 268 -5.03 -14.09 15.86
C THR A 268 -5.42 -13.64 14.46
N LYS A 269 -5.08 -14.44 13.42
CA LYS A 269 -5.33 -14.10 12.01
C LYS A 269 -6.80 -13.82 11.72
N ASN A 270 -7.70 -14.63 12.27
CA ASN A 270 -9.13 -14.57 12.02
C ASN A 270 -9.91 -13.93 13.17
N GLY A 271 -9.21 -13.30 14.12
CA GLY A 271 -9.81 -12.65 15.28
C GLY A 271 -10.37 -11.27 14.99
N THR A 272 -10.91 -10.64 16.03
CA THR A 272 -11.40 -9.26 15.94
C THR A 272 -10.21 -8.29 15.89
N TYR A 273 -10.15 -7.47 14.86
CA TYR A 273 -9.17 -6.40 14.71
C TYR A 273 -9.71 -5.12 15.35
N LYS A 274 -9.08 -4.68 16.42
CA LYS A 274 -9.41 -3.43 17.12
C LYS A 274 -8.50 -2.31 16.63
N LEU A 275 -9.05 -1.09 16.53
CA LEU A 275 -8.24 0.11 16.28
C LEU A 275 -7.21 0.24 17.40
N TYR A 276 -5.95 0.30 17.02
CA TYR A 276 -4.84 0.37 17.97
C TYR A 276 -4.23 1.76 18.05
N CYS A 277 -4.00 2.38 16.90
CA CYS A 277 -3.55 3.76 16.83
C CYS A 277 -3.94 4.43 15.51
N THR A 278 -3.86 5.75 15.52
CA THR A 278 -4.00 6.62 14.34
C THR A 278 -2.75 7.48 14.23
N LEU A 279 -2.19 7.61 13.02
CA LEU A 279 -0.97 8.37 12.78
C LEU A 279 -0.97 9.01 11.38
N THR A 280 -0.17 10.04 11.19
CA THR A 280 0.02 10.72 9.90
C THR A 280 1.19 10.18 9.09
N GLY A 281 2.15 9.53 9.78
CA GLY A 281 3.32 8.91 9.17
C GLY A 281 3.00 7.57 8.48
N THR A 282 3.99 7.03 7.82
CA THR A 282 3.91 5.77 7.07
C THR A 282 4.69 4.61 7.72
N THR A 283 5.04 4.80 8.99
CA THR A 283 5.73 3.81 9.83
C THR A 283 5.05 3.75 11.19
N TYR A 284 4.85 2.54 11.68
CA TYR A 284 4.32 2.27 13.02
C TYR A 284 5.17 1.23 13.73
N THR A 285 5.58 1.49 14.97
CA THR A 285 6.28 0.53 15.83
C THR A 285 5.36 0.09 16.97
N ASN A 286 5.13 -1.21 17.11
CA ASN A 286 4.38 -1.76 18.24
C ASN A 286 5.26 -1.87 19.48
N THR A 287 5.39 -0.79 20.23
CA THR A 287 6.22 -0.72 21.45
C THR A 287 5.73 -1.65 22.57
N SER A 288 4.44 -2.01 22.57
CA SER A 288 3.84 -2.94 23.55
C SER A 288 3.95 -4.41 23.14
N ALA A 289 4.57 -4.73 21.99
CA ALA A 289 4.75 -6.12 21.58
C ALA A 289 5.68 -6.86 22.54
N ASN A 290 5.32 -8.09 22.91
CA ASN A 290 6.12 -8.98 23.73
C ASN A 290 6.84 -10.02 22.88
N ALA A 291 8.09 -10.28 23.19
CA ALA A 291 8.91 -11.27 22.48
C ALA A 291 8.23 -12.66 22.46
N GLY A 292 8.30 -13.31 21.30
CA GLY A 292 7.71 -14.62 21.07
C GLY A 292 6.20 -14.64 20.81
N TYR A 293 5.53 -13.49 20.78
CA TYR A 293 4.12 -13.38 20.42
C TYR A 293 3.96 -12.89 18.99
N THR A 294 3.06 -13.53 18.23
CA THR A 294 2.70 -13.11 16.88
C THR A 294 1.53 -12.14 16.93
N TYR A 295 1.66 -11.04 16.21
CA TYR A 295 0.62 -10.03 16.06
C TYR A 295 0.21 -9.91 14.61
N TYR A 296 -1.08 -9.65 14.38
CA TYR A 296 -1.70 -9.50 13.06
C TYR A 296 -2.22 -8.08 12.89
N TYR A 297 -1.96 -7.48 11.75
CA TYR A 297 -2.27 -6.09 11.49
C TYR A 297 -2.95 -5.89 10.15
N LYS A 298 -3.78 -4.88 10.07
CA LYS A 298 -4.28 -4.28 8.84
C LYS A 298 -4.32 -2.76 9.00
N VAL A 299 -4.09 -2.04 7.92
CA VAL A 299 -4.00 -0.58 7.90
C VAL A 299 -5.03 -0.03 6.92
N LYS A 300 -5.64 1.09 7.28
CA LYS A 300 -6.61 1.82 6.46
C LYS A 300 -6.13 3.25 6.28
N ALA A 301 -6.14 3.77 5.05
CA ALA A 301 -5.90 5.17 4.77
C ALA A 301 -7.21 5.96 4.91
N ILE A 302 -7.16 7.08 5.61
CA ILE A 302 -8.30 7.96 5.89
C ILE A 302 -8.19 9.21 5.03
N SER A 303 -9.25 9.48 4.29
CA SER A 303 -9.35 10.58 3.34
C SER A 303 -9.26 11.95 4.04
N LYS A 304 -8.65 12.92 3.36
CA LYS A 304 -8.65 14.35 3.77
C LYS A 304 -9.99 15.02 3.55
N VAL A 305 -10.82 14.51 2.63
CA VAL A 305 -11.98 15.21 2.08
C VAL A 305 -13.27 14.66 2.65
N MET A 306 -13.48 13.34 2.57
CA MET A 306 -14.75 12.72 2.94
C MET A 306 -14.56 11.27 3.42
N PRO A 307 -15.35 10.82 4.41
CA PRO A 307 -15.27 9.44 4.92
C PRO A 307 -15.53 8.37 3.87
N GLU A 308 -16.38 8.64 2.88
CA GLU A 308 -16.73 7.72 1.80
C GLU A 308 -15.56 7.43 0.86
N GLY A 309 -14.55 8.32 0.85
CA GLY A 309 -13.32 8.14 0.08
C GLY A 309 -12.20 7.41 0.82
N ASN A 310 -12.44 6.91 2.02
CA ASN A 310 -11.45 6.12 2.76
C ASN A 310 -11.08 4.84 2.01
N SER A 311 -9.83 4.40 2.15
CA SER A 311 -9.41 3.15 1.52
C SER A 311 -10.11 1.93 2.09
N ALA A 312 -10.10 0.82 1.35
CA ALA A 312 -10.25 -0.50 1.96
C ALA A 312 -9.08 -0.77 2.92
N PHE A 313 -9.22 -1.79 3.77
CA PHE A 313 -8.10 -2.28 4.56
C PHE A 313 -7.00 -2.87 3.67
N SER A 314 -5.76 -2.73 4.09
CA SER A 314 -4.64 -3.52 3.56
C SER A 314 -4.90 -5.01 3.70
N SER A 315 -4.16 -5.83 2.97
CA SER A 315 -4.02 -7.25 3.31
C SER A 315 -3.52 -7.39 4.74
N ILE A 316 -3.90 -8.48 5.42
CA ILE A 316 -3.41 -8.81 6.75
C ILE A 316 -1.93 -9.15 6.66
N VAL A 317 -1.11 -8.45 7.44
CA VAL A 317 0.29 -8.81 7.67
C VAL A 317 0.47 -9.30 9.10
N SER A 318 1.42 -10.22 9.31
CA SER A 318 1.74 -10.72 10.64
C SER A 318 3.24 -10.71 10.88
N ARG A 319 3.62 -10.53 12.14
CA ARG A 319 5.00 -10.65 12.59
C ARG A 319 5.06 -11.12 14.03
N THR A 320 5.96 -12.06 14.31
CA THR A 320 6.34 -12.42 15.68
C THR A 320 7.34 -11.39 16.18
N CYS A 321 7.11 -10.85 17.38
CA CYS A 321 8.04 -9.93 18.03
C CYS A 321 9.28 -10.71 18.48
N ASP A 322 10.46 -10.25 18.10
CA ASP A 322 11.72 -10.86 18.48
C ASP A 322 12.13 -10.45 19.91
N CYS A 323 13.07 -11.14 20.51
CA CYS A 323 13.82 -10.65 21.65
C CYS A 323 14.60 -9.39 21.24
N ALA A 324 14.78 -8.46 22.16
CA ALA A 324 15.72 -7.36 21.96
C ALA A 324 17.14 -7.90 21.85
N MET A 325 17.97 -7.21 21.09
CA MET A 325 19.39 -7.52 21.00
C MET A 325 20.07 -7.34 22.36
N PRO A 326 20.86 -8.31 22.84
CA PRO A 326 21.68 -8.11 24.04
C PRO A 326 22.67 -6.98 23.79
N THR A 327 22.91 -6.14 24.78
CA THR A 327 23.87 -5.04 24.66
C THR A 327 24.88 -5.08 25.83
N LEU A 328 26.16 -4.94 25.52
CA LEU A 328 27.21 -4.77 26.52
C LEU A 328 27.20 -3.30 27.00
N LYS A 329 27.83 -3.05 28.15
CA LYS A 329 28.02 -1.69 28.66
C LYS A 329 28.95 -0.92 27.72
N LEU A 330 28.48 0.24 27.25
CA LEU A 330 29.29 1.17 26.47
C LEU A 330 30.43 1.71 27.34
N ALA A 331 31.66 1.64 26.85
CA ALA A 331 32.84 2.22 27.51
C ALA A 331 33.15 3.63 26.97
N GLY A 332 32.85 3.91 25.70
CA GLY A 332 33.10 5.16 25.01
C GLY A 332 33.01 5.00 23.50
N TYR A 333 33.66 5.88 22.77
CA TYR A 333 33.80 5.83 21.33
C TYR A 333 35.27 6.01 20.97
N ASP A 334 35.71 5.34 19.88
CA ASP A 334 37.04 5.59 19.31
C ASP A 334 37.08 6.91 18.51
N ASP A 335 38.26 7.23 17.97
CA ASP A 335 38.50 8.48 17.21
C ASP A 335 37.69 8.53 15.90
N ASP A 336 37.26 7.36 15.36
CA ASP A 336 36.42 7.23 14.19
C ASP A 336 34.92 7.24 14.53
N GLY A 337 34.57 7.37 15.82
CA GLY A 337 33.19 7.40 16.32
C GLY A 337 32.54 6.01 16.48
N ASN A 338 33.31 4.91 16.44
CA ASN A 338 32.79 3.58 16.68
C ASN A 338 32.60 3.33 18.18
N ALA A 339 31.53 2.62 18.56
CA ALA A 339 31.26 2.31 19.96
C ALA A 339 32.27 1.32 20.53
N LEU A 340 32.90 1.70 21.63
CA LEU A 340 33.74 0.83 22.44
C LEU A 340 32.91 0.24 23.58
N TYR A 341 33.04 -1.07 23.80
CA TYR A 341 32.28 -1.78 24.83
C TYR A 341 33.19 -2.26 25.95
N SER A 342 32.71 -2.22 27.18
CA SER A 342 33.44 -2.74 28.34
C SER A 342 33.58 -4.25 28.23
N ILE A 343 34.81 -4.71 28.10
CA ILE A 343 35.18 -6.12 28.12
C ILE A 343 35.94 -6.36 29.44
N ASP A 344 35.46 -7.29 30.23
CA ASP A 344 36.10 -7.69 31.47
C ASP A 344 37.03 -8.90 31.23
N TYR A 345 37.99 -9.08 32.13
CA TYR A 345 38.90 -10.21 32.10
C TYR A 345 39.04 -10.78 33.51
N ASN A 346 39.21 -12.10 33.60
CA ASN A 346 39.60 -12.72 34.86
C ASN A 346 41.15 -12.82 35.00
N ASP A 347 41.63 -13.28 36.13
CA ASP A 347 43.06 -13.42 36.41
C ASP A 347 43.82 -14.32 35.43
N ASN A 348 43.12 -15.18 34.69
CA ASN A 348 43.70 -16.00 33.64
C ASN A 348 43.71 -15.31 32.26
N GLY A 349 43.27 -14.06 32.19
CA GLY A 349 43.15 -13.28 30.94
C GLY A 349 41.97 -13.66 30.05
N ASN A 350 41.09 -14.55 30.51
CA ASN A 350 39.90 -14.92 29.72
C ASN A 350 38.91 -13.78 29.61
N ILE A 351 38.33 -13.64 28.40
CA ILE A 351 37.35 -12.63 28.10
C ILE A 351 36.04 -12.91 28.84
N ILE A 352 35.47 -11.92 29.51
CA ILE A 352 34.19 -11.98 30.18
C ILE A 352 33.25 -10.98 29.53
N PHE A 353 32.20 -11.45 28.89
CA PHE A 353 31.09 -10.64 28.39
C PHE A 353 30.02 -10.50 29.47
N LYS A 354 29.50 -9.31 29.63
CA LYS A 354 28.36 -8.99 30.51
C LYS A 354 27.35 -8.15 29.76
N TRP A 355 26.08 -8.53 29.81
CA TRP A 355 25.00 -7.83 29.14
C TRP A 355 23.78 -7.68 30.03
N SER A 356 22.86 -6.78 29.65
CA SER A 356 21.59 -6.60 30.36
C SER A 356 20.62 -7.75 30.07
N LYS A 357 19.80 -8.12 31.06
CA LYS A 357 18.78 -9.16 30.89
C LYS A 357 17.79 -8.74 29.80
N VAL A 358 17.58 -9.62 28.82
CA VAL A 358 16.63 -9.43 27.72
C VAL A 358 15.29 -10.04 28.07
N SER A 359 14.23 -9.24 28.00
CA SER A 359 12.86 -9.72 28.27
C SER A 359 12.43 -10.74 27.22
N GLY A 360 11.89 -11.87 27.66
CA GLY A 360 11.47 -12.98 26.80
C GLY A 360 12.57 -13.95 26.39
N ALA A 361 13.84 -13.66 26.71
CA ALA A 361 14.93 -14.60 26.50
C ALA A 361 14.89 -15.73 27.55
N GLY A 362 15.09 -16.96 27.09
CA GLY A 362 15.28 -18.15 27.90
C GLY A 362 16.76 -18.49 28.14
N SER A 363 17.60 -18.14 27.16
CA SER A 363 19.06 -18.33 27.17
C SER A 363 19.73 -17.37 26.20
N TYR A 364 21.06 -17.42 26.16
CA TYR A 364 21.90 -16.66 25.24
C TYR A 364 22.93 -17.58 24.60
N LYS A 365 23.12 -17.45 23.29
CA LYS A 365 24.17 -18.15 22.55
C LYS A 365 25.29 -17.20 22.19
N VAL A 366 26.53 -17.63 22.44
CA VAL A 366 27.73 -16.88 22.11
C VAL A 366 28.49 -17.62 21.01
N TYR A 367 28.78 -16.92 19.95
CA TYR A 367 29.53 -17.43 18.80
C TYR A 367 30.83 -16.68 18.64
N ARG A 368 31.85 -17.32 18.06
CA ARG A 368 33.17 -16.73 17.79
C ARG A 368 33.66 -17.05 16.38
N SER A 369 34.33 -16.09 15.77
CA SER A 369 35.11 -16.23 14.55
C SER A 369 36.50 -15.63 14.72
N GLY A 370 37.50 -16.11 13.98
CA GLY A 370 38.84 -15.50 13.89
C GLY A 370 38.86 -14.32 12.92
N THR A 371 37.84 -14.10 12.10
CA THR A 371 37.74 -12.96 11.16
C THR A 371 36.31 -12.42 11.13
N MET A 372 36.17 -11.14 10.81
CA MET A 372 34.88 -10.45 10.80
C MET A 372 33.86 -11.10 9.85
N LYS A 373 34.30 -11.50 8.66
CA LYS A 373 33.48 -12.15 7.63
C LYS A 373 33.59 -13.68 7.63
N GLY A 374 34.22 -14.26 8.65
CA GLY A 374 34.43 -15.69 8.76
C GLY A 374 33.20 -16.45 9.26
N THR A 375 33.37 -17.77 9.35
CA THR A 375 32.35 -18.65 9.92
C THR A 375 32.35 -18.54 11.44
N TYR A 376 31.24 -18.10 12.01
CA TYR A 376 31.05 -18.01 13.46
C TYR A 376 30.66 -19.40 14.00
N LYS A 377 31.46 -19.93 14.91
CA LYS A 377 31.21 -21.22 15.59
C LYS A 377 30.58 -20.95 16.96
N LEU A 378 29.62 -21.77 17.35
CA LEU A 378 29.02 -21.70 18.69
C LEU A 378 30.09 -22.05 19.74
N LEU A 379 30.33 -21.13 20.68
CA LEU A 379 31.18 -21.36 21.86
C LEU A 379 30.40 -21.98 23.01
N GLY A 380 29.17 -21.57 23.19
CA GLY A 380 28.31 -22.08 24.25
C GLY A 380 27.01 -21.38 24.37
N GLU A 381 26.15 -21.89 25.25
CA GLU A 381 24.86 -21.36 25.61
C GLU A 381 24.81 -21.15 27.13
N THR A 382 24.20 -20.06 27.56
CA THR A 382 24.05 -19.73 28.99
C THR A 382 22.69 -19.12 29.28
N LYS A 383 22.14 -19.39 30.48
CA LYS A 383 20.97 -18.68 31.02
C LYS A 383 21.36 -17.42 31.81
N SER A 384 22.66 -17.28 32.10
CA SER A 384 23.22 -16.11 32.76
C SER A 384 23.36 -14.94 31.80
N THR A 385 23.41 -13.73 32.32
CA THR A 385 23.75 -12.50 31.58
C THR A 385 25.28 -12.28 31.48
N THR A 386 26.07 -13.35 31.72
CA THR A 386 27.51 -13.36 31.58
C THR A 386 27.98 -14.59 30.86
N PHE A 387 29.08 -14.48 30.11
CA PHE A 387 29.77 -15.58 29.46
C PHE A 387 31.27 -15.38 29.50
N THR A 388 32.03 -16.46 29.78
CA THR A 388 33.49 -16.41 29.80
C THR A 388 34.05 -17.29 28.68
N ASP A 389 34.78 -16.67 27.73
CA ASP A 389 35.57 -17.45 26.77
C ASP A 389 36.91 -17.87 27.38
N LYS A 390 37.01 -19.14 27.70
CA LYS A 390 38.23 -19.77 28.26
C LYS A 390 39.18 -20.32 27.18
N THR A 391 38.80 -20.21 25.91
CA THR A 391 39.46 -20.89 24.79
C THR A 391 40.14 -19.91 23.81
N ALA A 392 39.98 -18.62 24.01
CA ALA A 392 40.66 -17.61 23.21
C ALA A 392 42.16 -17.58 23.57
N ASN A 393 43.01 -17.52 22.56
CA ASN A 393 44.47 -17.44 22.74
C ASN A 393 44.91 -15.97 22.82
N ALA A 394 45.75 -15.65 23.79
CA ALA A 394 46.35 -14.33 23.88
C ALA A 394 47.13 -13.97 22.61
N GLY A 395 47.05 -12.73 22.19
CA GLY A 395 47.72 -12.21 20.99
C GLY A 395 46.91 -12.27 19.70
N TYR A 396 45.61 -12.64 19.78
CA TYR A 396 44.70 -12.67 18.63
C TYR A 396 43.43 -11.93 18.93
N TYR A 397 42.94 -11.10 17.98
CA TYR A 397 41.59 -10.58 18.01
C TYR A 397 40.59 -11.63 17.55
N TYR A 398 39.44 -11.64 18.20
CA TYR A 398 38.32 -12.50 17.87
C TYR A 398 37.04 -11.67 17.71
N TYR A 399 36.17 -12.10 16.81
CA TYR A 399 34.88 -11.51 16.52
C TYR A 399 33.81 -12.38 17.17
N TYR A 400 32.95 -11.76 17.95
CA TYR A 400 31.91 -12.44 18.69
C TYR A 400 30.53 -11.98 18.27
N LYS A 401 29.58 -12.89 18.34
CA LYS A 401 28.15 -12.66 18.17
C LYS A 401 27.41 -13.19 19.39
N ILE A 402 26.59 -12.36 20.01
CA ILE A 402 25.76 -12.71 21.16
C ILE A 402 24.30 -12.58 20.76
N VAL A 403 23.53 -13.65 20.91
CA VAL A 403 22.12 -13.73 20.51
C VAL A 403 21.27 -14.13 21.72
N ALA A 404 20.21 -13.39 21.98
CA ALA A 404 19.21 -13.78 22.97
C ALA A 404 18.22 -14.77 22.33
N ILE A 405 18.11 -15.96 22.92
CA ILE A 405 17.26 -17.05 22.44
C ILE A 405 15.89 -16.94 23.13
N SER A 406 14.84 -16.85 22.35
CA SER A 406 13.47 -16.72 22.87
C SER A 406 13.06 -17.95 23.66
N SER A 407 12.42 -17.72 24.81
CA SER A 407 11.84 -18.79 25.64
C SER A 407 10.59 -19.45 25.05
N ARG A 408 10.00 -18.85 23.98
CA ARG A 408 8.73 -19.29 23.40
C ARG A 408 8.86 -19.96 22.04
N THR A 409 9.70 -19.41 21.15
CA THR A 409 9.87 -19.90 19.79
C THR A 409 11.20 -19.44 19.21
N SER A 410 11.89 -20.31 18.48
CA SER A 410 13.14 -19.99 17.79
C SER A 410 13.00 -18.94 16.67
N TYR A 411 11.77 -18.65 16.22
CA TYR A 411 11.50 -17.58 15.25
C TYR A 411 11.51 -16.17 15.86
N ALA A 412 11.74 -16.06 17.16
CA ALA A 412 11.74 -14.80 17.90
C ALA A 412 13.06 -14.54 18.64
N ASP A 413 14.14 -15.21 18.21
CA ASP A 413 15.48 -14.94 18.69
C ASP A 413 15.89 -13.51 18.27
N SER A 414 16.79 -12.89 19.04
CA SER A 414 17.24 -11.52 18.75
C SER A 414 18.13 -11.48 17.50
N ALA A 415 18.32 -10.26 16.97
CA ALA A 415 19.50 -9.99 16.16
C ALA A 415 20.78 -10.23 17.00
N ALA A 416 21.88 -10.51 16.31
CA ALA A 416 23.17 -10.71 16.97
C ALA A 416 23.76 -9.36 17.36
N PHE A 417 24.19 -9.24 18.61
CA PHE A 417 25.10 -8.19 19.02
C PHE A 417 26.53 -8.60 18.63
N GLU A 418 27.22 -7.76 17.91
CA GLU A 418 28.59 -8.03 17.42
C GLU A 418 29.60 -7.22 18.20
N VAL A 419 30.71 -7.85 18.59
CA VAL A 419 31.80 -7.19 19.30
C VAL A 419 33.13 -7.87 18.97
N VAL A 420 34.20 -7.07 18.96
CA VAL A 420 35.58 -7.54 18.82
C VAL A 420 36.27 -7.50 20.18
N ALA A 421 37.00 -8.54 20.51
CA ALA A 421 37.78 -8.60 21.73
C ALA A 421 39.03 -9.46 21.56
N ALA A 422 40.09 -9.13 22.27
CA ALA A 422 41.25 -9.96 22.44
C ALA A 422 41.36 -10.36 23.92
N PRO A 423 41.79 -11.61 24.24
CA PRO A 423 42.04 -11.98 25.64
C PRO A 423 43.22 -11.18 26.20
N ALA A 424 43.13 -10.80 27.46
CA ALA A 424 44.25 -10.23 28.18
C ALA A 424 45.32 -11.29 28.46
N LEU A 425 46.51 -10.85 28.81
CA LEU A 425 47.50 -11.78 29.37
C LEU A 425 47.05 -12.25 30.77
N PRO A 426 47.38 -13.45 31.20
CA PRO A 426 47.19 -13.86 32.58
C PRO A 426 47.87 -12.91 33.55
N LYS A 427 47.19 -12.68 34.67
CA LYS A 427 47.76 -11.87 35.76
C LYS A 427 49.05 -12.49 36.26
N VAL A 428 50.01 -11.65 36.54
CA VAL A 428 51.26 -12.03 37.20
C VAL A 428 50.95 -12.71 38.54
N LYS A 429 51.53 -13.88 38.78
CA LYS A 429 51.36 -14.68 40.02
C LYS A 429 52.63 -14.67 40.83
N ASN A 430 52.48 -14.95 42.14
CA ASN A 430 53.57 -15.06 43.08
C ASN A 430 54.55 -13.86 43.09
N LEU A 431 53.98 -12.65 42.88
CA LEU A 431 54.76 -11.41 43.00
C LEU A 431 55.21 -11.24 44.47
N ARG A 432 56.53 -11.22 44.66
CA ARG A 432 57.20 -11.17 45.97
C ARG A 432 58.47 -10.38 45.93
N THR A 433 58.94 -9.90 47.08
CA THR A 433 60.29 -9.33 47.24
C THR A 433 61.23 -10.40 47.80
N ASP A 434 62.47 -10.35 47.33
CA ASP A 434 63.55 -11.08 47.97
C ASP A 434 64.09 -10.22 49.12
N LYS A 435 63.89 -10.69 50.35
CA LYS A 435 64.36 -9.98 51.55
C LYS A 435 65.85 -10.25 51.79
N SER A 436 66.72 -9.76 50.91
CA SER A 436 68.13 -9.72 51.19
C SER A 436 68.46 -8.39 51.82
N PHE A 437 68.77 -8.41 53.11
CA PHE A 437 69.16 -7.20 53.87
C PHE A 437 70.54 -6.62 53.56
N SER A 438 71.21 -7.17 52.53
CA SER A 438 72.62 -6.85 52.27
C SER A 438 72.87 -5.97 51.06
N THR A 439 71.85 -5.53 50.32
CA THR A 439 71.99 -4.66 49.14
C THR A 439 71.06 -3.47 49.19
N LEU A 440 71.55 -2.29 48.81
CA LEU A 440 70.78 -1.11 48.51
C LEU A 440 69.86 -1.41 47.32
N GLY A 441 68.57 -1.65 47.57
CA GLY A 441 67.58 -1.90 46.54
C GLY A 441 66.63 -3.09 46.87
N ARG A 442 65.50 -3.20 46.15
CA ARG A 442 64.50 -4.26 46.28
C ARG A 442 64.38 -5.03 45.00
N THR A 443 64.58 -6.33 45.08
CA THR A 443 64.35 -7.22 43.94
C THR A 443 62.95 -7.81 44.01
N LEU A 444 62.13 -7.51 43.00
CA LEU A 444 60.83 -8.12 42.75
C LEU A 444 61.02 -9.40 41.94
N LYS A 445 60.30 -10.43 42.29
CA LYS A 445 60.25 -11.70 41.55
C LYS A 445 58.83 -12.16 41.38
N TRP A 446 58.53 -12.78 40.24
CA TRP A 446 57.21 -13.35 39.91
C TRP A 446 57.31 -14.57 39.01
N ASP A 447 56.20 -15.25 38.79
CA ASP A 447 56.16 -16.36 37.84
C ASP A 447 56.05 -15.81 36.42
N SER A 448 56.69 -16.47 35.46
CA SER A 448 56.60 -16.13 34.05
C SER A 448 55.15 -16.24 33.56
N VAL A 449 54.72 -15.27 32.78
CA VAL A 449 53.37 -15.27 32.16
C VAL A 449 53.50 -15.74 30.74
N LYS A 450 52.80 -16.84 30.42
CA LYS A 450 52.75 -17.36 29.06
C LYS A 450 52.21 -16.32 28.09
N GLY A 451 52.95 -16.01 27.06
CA GLY A 451 52.58 -15.06 26.03
C GLY A 451 53.02 -13.59 26.32
N ALA A 452 53.57 -13.31 27.49
CA ALA A 452 54.18 -11.99 27.77
C ALA A 452 55.48 -11.86 26.99
N GLU A 453 55.73 -10.68 26.45
CA GLU A 453 57.03 -10.29 25.85
C GLU A 453 57.88 -9.58 26.87
N ARG A 454 57.25 -8.73 27.69
CA ARG A 454 57.90 -7.98 28.76
C ARG A 454 56.95 -7.73 29.91
N TYR A 455 57.46 -7.17 30.99
CA TYR A 455 56.68 -6.74 32.16
C TYR A 455 56.90 -5.29 32.40
N ILE A 456 55.85 -4.55 32.66
CA ILE A 456 55.90 -3.13 33.03
C ILE A 456 55.75 -3.06 34.54
N ILE A 457 56.64 -2.31 35.19
CA ILE A 457 56.66 -2.08 36.63
C ILE A 457 56.15 -0.67 36.89
N PHE A 458 55.13 -0.60 37.70
CA PHE A 458 54.60 0.64 38.23
C PHE A 458 54.97 0.79 39.69
N ARG A 459 55.24 2.01 40.14
CA ARG A 459 55.58 2.34 41.51
C ARG A 459 54.78 3.54 41.99
N GLY A 460 54.28 3.52 43.24
CA GLY A 460 53.50 4.60 43.81
C GLY A 460 53.28 4.46 45.31
N SER A 461 52.64 5.46 45.91
CA SER A 461 52.27 5.49 47.33
C SER A 461 51.00 4.77 47.68
N THR A 462 50.20 4.36 46.67
CA THR A 462 48.88 3.74 46.86
C THR A 462 48.73 2.45 46.02
N LYS A 463 47.79 1.57 46.39
CA LYS A 463 47.43 0.39 45.62
C LYS A 463 46.40 0.74 44.53
N ASP A 464 46.71 1.70 43.70
CA ASP A 464 45.86 2.17 42.59
C ASP A 464 46.76 2.46 41.38
N ILE A 465 46.68 1.63 40.34
CA ILE A 465 47.56 1.73 39.18
C ILE A 465 47.41 3.06 38.44
N ASP A 466 46.21 3.65 38.46
CA ASP A 466 45.94 4.96 37.82
C ASP A 466 46.63 6.12 38.55
N LYS A 467 47.14 5.86 39.76
CA LYS A 467 47.89 6.83 40.60
C LYS A 467 49.34 6.41 40.79
N MET A 468 49.81 5.44 40.03
CA MET A 468 51.22 4.99 40.02
C MET A 468 51.90 5.48 38.76
N ASP A 469 53.15 5.81 38.85
CA ASP A 469 53.98 6.07 37.67
C ASP A 469 54.45 4.76 37.04
N ALA A 470 54.41 4.70 35.68
CA ALA A 470 55.09 3.67 34.93
C ALA A 470 56.60 3.89 35.11
N TYR A 471 57.20 3.05 35.96
CA TYR A 471 58.53 3.27 36.49
C TYR A 471 59.60 2.69 35.57
N ASP A 472 59.42 1.41 35.15
CA ASP A 472 60.38 0.72 34.28
C ASP A 472 59.75 -0.52 33.65
N TRP A 473 60.50 -1.25 32.83
CA TRP A 473 60.08 -2.51 32.22
C TRP A 473 61.23 -3.52 32.16
N THR A 474 60.91 -4.82 32.04
CA THR A 474 61.87 -5.88 31.95
C THR A 474 61.39 -7.06 31.11
N TYR A 475 62.28 -7.74 30.38
CA TYR A 475 61.98 -9.00 29.73
C TYR A 475 62.05 -10.23 30.67
N LYS A 476 62.61 -10.02 31.88
CA LYS A 476 62.80 -11.07 32.89
C LYS A 476 61.60 -11.09 33.84
N ASN A 477 61.37 -12.21 34.50
CA ASN A 477 60.41 -12.34 35.59
C ASN A 477 60.97 -11.88 36.94
N SER A 478 61.88 -10.92 36.89
CA SER A 478 62.43 -10.21 38.05
C SER A 478 62.86 -8.80 37.67
N TYR A 479 62.81 -7.92 38.63
CA TYR A 479 63.21 -6.52 38.49
C TYR A 479 63.85 -6.06 39.79
N THR A 480 64.98 -5.32 39.75
CA THR A 480 65.61 -4.72 40.90
C THR A 480 65.42 -3.20 40.88
N ASP A 481 64.78 -2.66 41.89
CA ASP A 481 64.67 -1.24 42.11
C ASP A 481 65.78 -0.77 43.06
N ASP A 482 66.77 -0.16 42.48
CA ASP A 482 67.96 0.31 43.22
C ASP A 482 67.77 1.73 43.84
N ALA A 483 66.62 2.38 43.55
CA ALA A 483 66.34 3.77 43.96
C ALA A 483 65.57 3.89 45.27
N ILE A 484 65.40 2.81 46.05
CA ILE A 484 64.60 2.85 47.30
C ILE A 484 65.49 2.76 48.53
N TYR A 485 65.46 3.84 49.27
CA TYR A 485 66.08 3.97 50.60
C TYR A 485 64.95 4.21 51.62
N TYR A 486 64.58 3.20 52.42
CA TYR A 486 63.81 3.36 53.64
C TYR A 486 62.34 3.80 53.56
N SER A 487 61.64 3.69 52.41
CA SER A 487 60.21 4.00 52.30
C SER A 487 59.37 2.79 51.90
N GLU A 488 58.17 2.65 52.48
CA GLU A 488 57.17 1.68 52.01
C GLU A 488 56.54 2.20 50.70
N VAL A 489 56.59 1.40 49.70
CA VAL A 489 56.01 1.69 48.38
C VAL A 489 55.14 0.54 47.90
N TRP A 490 54.18 0.91 47.06
CA TRP A 490 53.41 -0.08 46.30
C TRP A 490 54.04 -0.27 44.93
N TYR A 491 54.14 -1.54 44.53
CA TYR A 491 54.48 -1.92 43.17
C TYR A 491 53.24 -2.57 42.51
N ALA A 492 53.04 -2.26 41.21
CA ALA A 492 52.17 -3.07 40.36
C ALA A 492 53.01 -3.61 39.19
N VAL A 493 52.89 -4.91 38.92
CA VAL A 493 53.56 -5.55 37.79
C VAL A 493 52.48 -6.03 36.82
N VAL A 494 52.64 -5.60 35.55
CA VAL A 494 51.75 -5.93 34.45
C VAL A 494 52.53 -6.67 33.36
N ALA A 495 52.03 -7.83 32.95
CA ALA A 495 52.57 -8.50 31.78
C ALA A 495 52.08 -7.81 30.49
N TYR A 496 52.96 -7.62 29.54
CA TYR A 496 52.74 -6.88 28.30
C TYR A 496 53.11 -7.68 27.06
N ARG A 497 52.36 -7.49 25.99
CA ARG A 497 52.65 -7.98 24.65
C ARG A 497 52.18 -7.00 23.61
N GLU A 498 53.03 -6.66 22.66
CA GLU A 498 52.68 -5.87 21.48
C GLU A 498 52.09 -6.75 20.38
N LEU A 499 51.08 -6.25 19.68
CA LEU A 499 50.45 -6.89 18.55
C LEU A 499 51.01 -6.35 17.24
N SER A 500 50.80 -7.09 16.15
CA SER A 500 51.33 -6.73 14.83
C SER A 500 50.78 -5.43 14.24
N ASP A 501 49.68 -4.92 14.79
CA ASP A 501 49.09 -3.63 14.43
C ASP A 501 49.53 -2.45 15.30
N GLY A 502 50.52 -2.66 16.19
CA GLY A 502 51.04 -1.67 17.12
C GLY A 502 50.24 -1.50 18.39
N SER A 503 49.07 -2.16 18.50
CA SER A 503 48.29 -2.18 19.74
C SER A 503 48.94 -3.12 20.77
N ALA A 504 48.55 -3.06 22.04
CA ALA A 504 49.07 -3.90 23.08
C ALA A 504 47.98 -4.62 23.87
N ILE A 505 48.27 -5.83 24.29
CA ILE A 505 47.48 -6.56 25.31
C ILE A 505 48.26 -6.62 26.62
N ILE A 506 47.58 -6.36 27.71
CA ILE A 506 48.17 -6.32 29.05
C ILE A 506 47.42 -7.27 30.00
N SER A 507 48.11 -7.66 31.09
CA SER A 507 47.43 -8.40 32.16
C SER A 507 46.74 -7.43 33.15
N GLN A 508 45.88 -8.00 33.99
CA GLN A 508 45.50 -7.29 35.24
C GLN A 508 46.76 -7.06 36.11
N PRO A 509 46.84 -5.95 36.82
CA PRO A 509 48.00 -5.66 37.68
C PRO A 509 48.08 -6.61 38.88
N ALA A 510 49.27 -7.07 39.16
CA ALA A 510 49.59 -7.73 40.43
C ALA A 510 50.25 -6.73 41.34
N TYR A 511 49.75 -6.59 42.56
CA TYR A 511 50.21 -5.59 43.53
C TYR A 511 51.04 -6.20 44.63
N LEU A 512 52.06 -5.49 45.06
CA LEU A 512 52.88 -5.78 46.20
C LEU A 512 53.19 -4.51 46.98
N ARG A 513 53.01 -4.56 48.26
CA ARG A 513 53.53 -3.51 49.17
C ARG A 513 54.91 -3.98 49.65
N ALA A 514 55.88 -3.17 49.44
CA ALA A 514 57.25 -3.55 49.78
C ALA A 514 58.02 -2.43 50.48
#